data_c731dc4182a10fa57d5810fe21db08f3
#
_entry.id   c731dc4182a10fa57d5810fe21db08f3
#
_cell.length_a   1.000
_cell.length_b   1.000
_cell.length_c   1.000
_cell.angle_alpha   90.00
_cell.angle_beta   90.00
_cell.angle_gamma   90.00
#
_symmetry.space_group_name_H-M   'P 1'
#
loop_
_entity.id
_entity.type
_entity.pdbx_description
1 polymer ?
#
loop_
_entity_poly.entity_id
_entity_poly.type
_entity_poly.pdbx_seq_one_letter_code
_entity_poly.pdbx_strand_id
1 'polypeptide(L)'
;MNLFKRSRKDHWERVYQKHAPTEVGWYQAYPERSLKLINNTGVGTDIRIIDIGGGTSKLSEHLLHKGYKKLAVLDISKNSIEKARSQIGEKSSRINWIEANVTKYSFRKQYDVWHDRVVFHFLTKGEDRKGYVNSLNQALKLNGHLIIATFSLDAPSKCSGLPVVRYSPETLQNELGDNLNLVEALVEDHVSPSGVKQNFIFCRFIKFQ
;
A
#
# COMPACT_ATOMS: atom_id res chain seq x y z
N MET A 1 17.37 -29.43 -12.61
CA MET A 1 16.24 -28.84 -13.35
C MET A 1 15.79 -27.58 -12.61
N ASN A 2 16.35 -26.41 -13.02
CA ASN A 2 16.08 -25.12 -12.38
C ASN A 2 14.65 -24.67 -12.74
N LEU A 3 13.69 -24.97 -11.87
CA LEU A 3 12.38 -24.35 -11.91
C LEU A 3 12.59 -22.85 -11.64
N PHE A 4 12.47 -22.05 -12.66
CA PHE A 4 12.56 -20.58 -12.59
C PHE A 4 11.72 -20.10 -11.43
N LYS A 5 12.38 -19.61 -10.39
CA LYS A 5 11.72 -19.00 -9.23
C LYS A 5 11.01 -17.76 -9.75
N ARG A 6 9.69 -17.87 -9.93
CA ARG A 6 8.84 -16.82 -10.51
C ARG A 6 9.03 -15.53 -9.76
N SER A 7 9.22 -14.43 -10.48
CA SER A 7 9.40 -13.12 -9.85
C SER A 7 8.10 -12.67 -9.17
N ARG A 8 8.20 -11.79 -8.19
CA ARG A 8 7.03 -11.17 -7.54
C ARG A 8 6.16 -10.42 -8.56
N LYS A 9 6.80 -9.77 -9.54
CA LYS A 9 6.10 -9.11 -10.66
C LYS A 9 5.25 -10.11 -11.44
N ASP A 10 5.80 -11.24 -11.88
CA ASP A 10 5.09 -12.26 -12.65
C ASP A 10 3.91 -12.86 -11.88
N HIS A 11 4.01 -12.94 -10.55
CA HIS A 11 2.89 -13.37 -9.71
C HIS A 11 1.74 -12.38 -9.80
N TRP A 12 1.99 -11.09 -9.54
CA TRP A 12 0.97 -10.05 -9.53
C TRP A 12 0.38 -9.79 -10.91
N GLU A 13 1.20 -9.82 -11.98
CA GLU A 13 0.68 -9.73 -13.35
C GLU A 13 -0.37 -10.81 -13.62
N ARG A 14 -0.13 -12.06 -13.19
CA ARG A 14 -1.09 -13.15 -13.38
C ARG A 14 -2.33 -13.03 -12.49
N VAL A 15 -2.18 -12.59 -11.25
CA VAL A 15 -3.32 -12.35 -10.37
C VAL A 15 -4.28 -11.36 -11.03
N TYR A 16 -3.75 -10.21 -11.45
CA TYR A 16 -4.57 -9.18 -12.09
C TYR A 16 -5.00 -9.53 -13.51
N GLN A 17 -4.35 -10.45 -14.20
CA GLN A 17 -4.81 -10.97 -15.46
C GLN A 17 -6.03 -11.89 -15.30
N LYS A 18 -6.03 -12.74 -14.26
CA LYS A 18 -7.04 -13.78 -14.04
C LYS A 18 -8.28 -13.32 -13.30
N HIS A 19 -8.14 -12.35 -12.40
CA HIS A 19 -9.22 -11.94 -11.51
C HIS A 19 -9.72 -10.53 -11.81
N ALA A 20 -11.03 -10.34 -11.67
CA ALA A 20 -11.60 -9.01 -11.63
C ALA A 20 -11.17 -8.27 -10.35
N PRO A 21 -11.10 -6.94 -10.35
CA PRO A 21 -10.74 -6.16 -9.16
C PRO A 21 -11.60 -6.43 -7.93
N THR A 22 -12.86 -6.84 -8.13
CA THR A 22 -13.81 -7.16 -7.06
C THR A 22 -13.66 -8.57 -6.49
N GLU A 23 -12.83 -9.43 -7.10
CA GLU A 23 -12.64 -10.83 -6.69
C GLU A 23 -11.39 -11.03 -5.83
N VAL A 24 -10.50 -10.02 -5.77
CA VAL A 24 -9.27 -10.14 -4.98
C VAL A 24 -9.54 -10.03 -3.49
N GLY A 25 -8.81 -10.80 -2.67
CA GLY A 25 -9.07 -10.95 -1.23
C GLY A 25 -8.99 -9.65 -0.42
N TRP A 26 -8.30 -8.64 -0.93
CA TRP A 26 -8.15 -7.32 -0.28
C TRP A 26 -9.11 -6.25 -0.82
N TYR A 27 -10.06 -6.61 -1.69
CA TYR A 27 -11.00 -5.66 -2.26
C TYR A 27 -11.84 -4.97 -1.19
N GLN A 28 -11.97 -3.66 -1.31
CA GLN A 28 -12.88 -2.82 -0.54
C GLN A 28 -13.53 -1.81 -1.51
N ALA A 29 -14.86 -1.82 -1.59
CA ALA A 29 -15.60 -0.82 -2.37
C ALA A 29 -15.39 0.59 -1.80
N TYR A 30 -15.31 0.69 -0.47
CA TYR A 30 -15.00 1.91 0.26
C TYR A 30 -13.89 1.64 1.28
N PRO A 31 -12.67 2.18 1.10
CA PRO A 31 -11.53 1.92 1.98
C PRO A 31 -11.58 2.84 3.22
N GLU A 32 -12.57 2.60 4.08
CA GLU A 32 -12.93 3.47 5.21
C GLU A 32 -11.75 3.77 6.13
N ARG A 33 -10.99 2.73 6.55
CA ARG A 33 -9.85 2.90 7.47
C ARG A 33 -8.76 3.76 6.86
N SER A 34 -8.40 3.49 5.60
CA SER A 34 -7.40 4.29 4.87
C SER A 34 -7.83 5.76 4.77
N LEU A 35 -9.09 6.01 4.37
CA LEU A 35 -9.63 7.36 4.27
C LEU A 35 -9.70 8.08 5.61
N LYS A 36 -10.09 7.37 6.69
CA LYS A 36 -10.10 7.90 8.06
C LYS A 36 -8.70 8.31 8.50
N LEU A 37 -7.70 7.44 8.33
CA LEU A 37 -6.32 7.72 8.73
C LEU A 37 -5.70 8.87 7.93
N ILE A 38 -6.01 8.98 6.62
CA ILE A 38 -5.60 10.14 5.80
C ILE A 38 -6.26 11.42 6.33
N ASN A 39 -7.54 11.39 6.64
CA ASN A 39 -8.24 12.54 7.24
C ASN A 39 -7.65 12.93 8.61
N ASN A 40 -7.28 11.95 9.43
CA ASN A 40 -6.68 12.17 10.77
C ASN A 40 -5.27 12.78 10.70
N THR A 41 -4.65 12.87 9.52
CA THR A 41 -3.39 13.62 9.37
C THR A 41 -3.59 15.12 9.57
N GLY A 42 -4.82 15.62 9.43
CA GLY A 42 -5.15 17.05 9.51
C GLY A 42 -4.63 17.90 8.35
N VAL A 43 -3.98 17.29 7.36
CA VAL A 43 -3.46 17.99 6.18
C VAL A 43 -4.56 18.23 5.15
N GLY A 44 -4.53 19.40 4.51
CA GLY A 44 -5.53 19.77 3.49
C GLY A 44 -5.39 18.96 2.19
N THR A 45 -6.24 19.27 1.21
CA THR A 45 -6.30 18.53 -0.07
C THR A 45 -5.20 18.91 -1.09
N ASP A 46 -4.39 19.93 -0.81
CA ASP A 46 -3.31 20.38 -1.71
C ASP A 46 -1.94 19.72 -1.44
N ILE A 47 -1.95 18.59 -0.77
CA ILE A 47 -0.78 17.76 -0.44
C ILE A 47 -0.51 16.70 -1.50
N ARG A 48 0.70 16.12 -1.46
CA ARG A 48 1.07 14.95 -2.28
C ARG A 48 0.85 13.68 -1.50
N ILE A 49 0.03 12.79 -2.05
CA ILE A 49 -0.20 11.43 -1.53
C ILE A 49 0.34 10.42 -2.53
N ILE A 50 1.05 9.41 -2.04
CA ILE A 50 1.37 8.22 -2.82
C ILE A 50 0.73 6.99 -2.20
N ASP A 51 0.09 6.16 -3.05
CA ASP A 51 -0.50 4.88 -2.70
C ASP A 51 0.39 3.75 -3.26
N ILE A 52 1.04 3.01 -2.37
CA ILE A 52 1.98 1.93 -2.71
C ILE A 52 1.21 0.63 -2.88
N GLY A 53 1.40 -0.03 -4.04
CA GLY A 53 0.60 -1.20 -4.42
C GLY A 53 -0.87 -0.86 -4.63
N GLY A 54 -1.17 0.43 -4.89
CA GLY A 54 -2.54 0.92 -4.99
C GLY A 54 -3.32 0.35 -6.17
N GLY A 55 -2.64 -0.16 -7.20
CA GLY A 55 -3.23 -0.86 -8.35
C GLY A 55 -4.72 -0.64 -8.55
N THR A 56 -5.52 -1.69 -8.36
CA THR A 56 -6.98 -1.64 -8.49
C THR A 56 -7.71 -1.17 -7.22
N SER A 57 -7.01 -0.61 -6.24
CA SER A 57 -7.60 -0.03 -5.03
C SER A 57 -8.54 1.13 -5.39
N LYS A 58 -9.65 1.22 -4.68
CA LYS A 58 -10.59 2.35 -4.81
C LYS A 58 -10.12 3.62 -4.09
N LEU A 59 -8.99 3.58 -3.35
CA LEU A 59 -8.53 4.71 -2.55
C LEU A 59 -8.29 5.96 -3.38
N SER A 60 -7.55 5.85 -4.48
CA SER A 60 -7.21 7.00 -5.34
C SER A 60 -8.46 7.64 -5.97
N GLU A 61 -9.46 6.84 -6.35
CA GLU A 61 -10.75 7.33 -6.84
C GLU A 61 -11.50 8.15 -5.78
N HIS A 62 -11.60 7.62 -4.55
CA HIS A 62 -12.23 8.33 -3.43
C HIS A 62 -11.48 9.60 -3.03
N LEU A 63 -10.14 9.59 -3.09
CA LEU A 63 -9.33 10.79 -2.84
C LEU A 63 -9.56 11.87 -3.91
N LEU A 64 -9.67 11.50 -5.19
CA LEU A 64 -10.05 12.45 -6.25
C LEU A 64 -11.41 13.08 -6.00
N HIS A 65 -12.42 12.28 -5.58
CA HIS A 65 -13.75 12.79 -5.25
C HIS A 65 -13.75 13.72 -4.04
N LYS A 66 -12.83 13.49 -3.08
CA LYS A 66 -12.63 14.37 -1.91
C LYS A 66 -11.80 15.64 -2.23
N GLY A 67 -11.40 15.84 -3.49
CA GLY A 67 -10.70 17.05 -3.95
C GLY A 67 -9.18 17.01 -3.85
N TYR A 68 -8.56 15.86 -3.52
CA TYR A 68 -7.10 15.73 -3.57
C TYR A 68 -6.60 15.81 -5.02
N LYS A 69 -5.57 16.64 -5.26
CA LYS A 69 -5.12 16.97 -6.62
C LYS A 69 -3.76 16.37 -6.99
N LYS A 70 -2.95 16.00 -6.00
CA LYS A 70 -1.55 15.58 -6.21
C LYS A 70 -1.36 14.14 -5.79
N LEU A 71 -2.01 13.23 -6.53
CA LEU A 71 -2.02 11.79 -6.25
C LEU A 71 -0.99 11.05 -7.13
N ALA A 72 -0.33 10.08 -6.52
CA ALA A 72 0.47 9.09 -7.22
C ALA A 72 0.04 7.68 -6.78
N VAL A 73 0.13 6.72 -7.68
CA VAL A 73 -0.05 5.30 -7.42
C VAL A 73 1.16 4.58 -7.97
N LEU A 74 1.82 3.80 -7.12
CA LEU A 74 2.91 2.93 -7.52
C LEU A 74 2.48 1.48 -7.37
N ASP A 75 2.63 0.69 -8.44
CA ASP A 75 2.38 -0.75 -8.40
C ASP A 75 3.43 -1.49 -9.23
N ILE A 76 3.75 -2.71 -8.85
CA ILE A 76 4.69 -3.56 -9.58
C ILE A 76 4.06 -4.16 -10.84
N SER A 77 2.72 -4.27 -10.87
CA SER A 77 1.95 -4.87 -11.96
C SER A 77 1.42 -3.81 -12.92
N LYS A 78 1.79 -3.91 -14.17
CA LYS A 78 1.23 -3.11 -15.26
C LYS A 78 -0.27 -3.38 -15.43
N ASN A 79 -0.67 -4.66 -15.37
CA ASN A 79 -2.08 -5.06 -15.50
C ASN A 79 -2.97 -4.43 -14.43
N SER A 80 -2.49 -4.32 -13.17
CA SER A 80 -3.24 -3.64 -12.10
C SER A 80 -3.46 -2.16 -12.41
N ILE A 81 -2.41 -1.47 -12.85
CA ILE A 81 -2.47 -0.04 -13.21
C ILE A 81 -3.43 0.19 -14.40
N GLU A 82 -3.34 -0.62 -15.44
CA GLU A 82 -4.21 -0.49 -16.62
C GLU A 82 -5.68 -0.71 -16.27
N LYS A 83 -5.99 -1.72 -15.43
CA LYS A 83 -7.34 -1.95 -14.92
C LYS A 83 -7.85 -0.78 -14.08
N ALA A 84 -7.03 -0.26 -13.18
CA ALA A 84 -7.39 0.90 -12.35
C ALA A 84 -7.68 2.13 -13.19
N ARG A 85 -6.82 2.44 -14.17
CA ARG A 85 -7.02 3.55 -15.09
C ARG A 85 -8.31 3.44 -15.89
N SER A 86 -8.60 2.24 -16.41
CA SER A 86 -9.83 1.96 -17.13
C SER A 86 -11.08 2.16 -16.27
N GLN A 87 -11.04 1.73 -15.00
CA GLN A 87 -12.17 1.88 -14.07
C GLN A 87 -12.43 3.34 -13.68
N ILE A 88 -11.37 4.13 -13.47
CA ILE A 88 -11.47 5.57 -13.11
C ILE A 88 -11.86 6.41 -14.34
N GLY A 89 -11.56 5.93 -15.54
CA GLY A 89 -11.86 6.63 -16.80
C GLY A 89 -11.02 7.90 -16.97
N GLU A 90 -11.60 8.96 -17.54
CA GLU A 90 -10.90 10.21 -17.86
C GLU A 90 -10.19 10.85 -16.66
N LYS A 91 -10.76 10.73 -15.47
CA LYS A 91 -10.15 11.24 -14.22
C LYS A 91 -8.81 10.57 -13.89
N SER A 92 -8.50 9.42 -14.48
CA SER A 92 -7.22 8.72 -14.28
C SER A 92 -6.01 9.53 -14.76
N SER A 93 -6.20 10.45 -15.69
CA SER A 93 -5.17 11.39 -16.16
C SER A 93 -4.66 12.35 -15.07
N ARG A 94 -5.43 12.49 -13.97
CA ARG A 94 -5.08 13.34 -12.82
C ARG A 94 -4.20 12.62 -11.78
N ILE A 95 -3.92 11.32 -11.98
CA ILE A 95 -3.10 10.49 -11.09
C ILE A 95 -1.77 10.21 -11.80
N ASN A 96 -0.67 10.36 -11.07
CA ASN A 96 0.65 9.94 -11.53
C ASN A 96 0.81 8.42 -11.31
N TRP A 97 0.73 7.64 -12.37
CA TRP A 97 0.86 6.18 -12.33
C TRP A 97 2.32 5.78 -12.52
N ILE A 98 2.84 4.93 -11.63
CA ILE A 98 4.23 4.49 -11.60
C ILE A 98 4.27 2.97 -11.58
N GLU A 99 4.71 2.35 -12.68
CA GLU A 99 4.99 0.91 -12.73
C GLU A 99 6.41 0.68 -12.21
N ALA A 100 6.55 0.22 -10.97
CA ALA A 100 7.86 -0.01 -10.37
C ALA A 100 7.81 -0.97 -9.18
N ASN A 101 8.96 -1.55 -8.85
CA ASN A 101 9.17 -2.22 -7.57
C ASN A 101 9.59 -1.17 -6.53
N VAL A 102 8.76 -0.95 -5.52
CA VAL A 102 8.99 0.04 -4.46
C VAL A 102 10.34 -0.14 -3.74
N THR A 103 10.84 -1.37 -3.61
CA THR A 103 12.11 -1.66 -2.92
C THR A 103 13.36 -1.22 -3.70
N LYS A 104 13.19 -0.79 -4.95
CA LYS A 104 14.28 -0.41 -5.87
C LYS A 104 14.04 0.89 -6.62
N TYR A 105 12.90 1.53 -6.35
CA TYR A 105 12.52 2.74 -7.08
C TYR A 105 13.14 3.98 -6.46
N SER A 106 13.79 4.81 -7.28
CA SER A 106 14.35 6.10 -6.87
C SER A 106 13.31 7.21 -7.07
N PHE A 107 12.77 7.69 -5.97
CA PHE A 107 11.75 8.74 -6.00
C PHE A 107 12.36 10.11 -6.32
N ARG A 108 11.77 10.81 -7.29
CA ARG A 108 12.14 12.18 -7.66
C ARG A 108 11.30 13.26 -6.95
N LYS A 109 10.23 12.84 -6.30
CA LYS A 109 9.31 13.72 -5.57
C LYS A 109 9.16 13.23 -4.15
N GLN A 110 8.95 14.16 -3.24
CA GLN A 110 8.58 13.86 -1.86
C GLN A 110 7.06 13.99 -1.67
N TYR A 111 6.55 13.21 -0.73
CA TYR A 111 5.13 13.09 -0.42
C TYR A 111 4.84 13.48 1.02
N ASP A 112 3.68 14.06 1.25
CA ASP A 112 3.19 14.40 2.58
C ASP A 112 2.55 13.20 3.26
N VAL A 113 1.96 12.29 2.44
CA VAL A 113 1.39 11.02 2.89
C VAL A 113 1.89 9.88 2.01
N TRP A 114 2.44 8.87 2.65
CA TRP A 114 2.76 7.58 2.08
C TRP A 114 1.75 6.57 2.61
N HIS A 115 0.93 6.02 1.74
CA HIS A 115 -0.05 4.99 2.07
C HIS A 115 0.40 3.65 1.50
N ASP A 116 0.33 2.60 2.32
CA ASP A 116 0.58 1.21 1.95
C ASP A 116 -0.49 0.33 2.60
N ARG A 117 -1.31 -0.31 1.81
CA ARG A 117 -2.20 -1.34 2.31
C ARG A 117 -1.84 -2.67 1.67
N VAL A 118 -1.20 -3.54 2.46
CA VAL A 118 -0.83 -4.93 2.14
C VAL A 118 0.29 -5.12 1.11
N VAL A 119 1.24 -4.18 1.00
CA VAL A 119 2.47 -4.41 0.22
C VAL A 119 3.63 -4.82 1.11
N PHE A 120 3.88 -4.09 2.20
CA PHE A 120 5.02 -4.32 3.08
C PHE A 120 5.07 -5.75 3.62
N HIS A 121 3.95 -6.34 3.98
CA HIS A 121 3.89 -7.69 4.53
C HIS A 121 4.34 -8.79 3.55
N PHE A 122 4.34 -8.55 2.23
CA PHE A 122 4.89 -9.46 1.23
C PHE A 122 6.42 -9.43 1.14
N LEU A 123 7.08 -8.48 1.80
CA LEU A 123 8.53 -8.34 1.80
C LEU A 123 9.16 -9.29 2.83
N THR A 124 9.17 -10.58 2.53
CA THR A 124 9.64 -11.63 3.46
C THR A 124 11.15 -11.67 3.63
N LYS A 125 11.92 -11.07 2.72
CA LYS A 125 13.37 -10.96 2.84
C LYS A 125 13.77 -9.64 3.50
N GLY A 126 14.73 -9.68 4.43
CA GLY A 126 15.22 -8.48 5.12
C GLY A 126 15.78 -7.42 4.16
N GLU A 127 16.48 -7.84 3.09
CA GLU A 127 17.00 -6.92 2.06
C GLU A 127 15.88 -6.14 1.33
N ASP A 128 14.74 -6.80 1.05
CA ASP A 128 13.58 -6.14 0.43
C ASP A 128 12.93 -5.13 1.40
N ARG A 129 12.83 -5.47 2.71
CA ARG A 129 12.32 -4.54 3.73
C ARG A 129 13.24 -3.34 3.90
N LYS A 130 14.57 -3.55 3.96
CA LYS A 130 15.55 -2.45 3.95
C LYS A 130 15.40 -1.56 2.72
N GLY A 131 15.25 -2.15 1.53
CA GLY A 131 15.02 -1.40 0.29
C GLY A 131 13.74 -0.57 0.35
N TYR A 132 12.65 -1.11 0.90
CA TYR A 132 11.40 -0.37 1.10
C TYR A 132 11.58 0.79 2.07
N VAL A 133 12.21 0.56 3.23
CA VAL A 133 12.47 1.61 4.23
C VAL A 133 13.35 2.73 3.66
N ASN A 134 14.36 2.39 2.85
CA ASN A 134 15.17 3.39 2.17
C ASN A 134 14.34 4.24 1.19
N SER A 135 13.46 3.61 0.41
CA SER A 135 12.55 4.31 -0.50
C SER A 135 11.57 5.22 0.25
N LEU A 136 11.01 4.72 1.36
CA LEU A 136 10.15 5.50 2.26
C LEU A 136 10.88 6.73 2.81
N ASN A 137 12.07 6.55 3.35
CA ASN A 137 12.86 7.63 3.93
C ASN A 137 13.25 8.69 2.92
N GLN A 138 13.55 8.30 1.68
CA GLN A 138 13.85 9.22 0.58
C GLN A 138 12.62 10.05 0.19
N ALA A 139 11.45 9.42 0.14
CA ALA A 139 10.26 10.00 -0.49
C ALA A 139 9.27 10.61 0.52
N LEU A 140 9.26 10.21 1.78
CA LEU A 140 8.41 10.81 2.79
C LEU A 140 9.07 12.08 3.33
N LYS A 141 8.33 13.19 3.31
CA LYS A 141 8.80 14.46 3.87
C LYS A 141 8.98 14.37 5.38
N LEU A 142 9.79 15.28 5.93
CA LEU A 142 9.78 15.60 7.35
C LEU A 142 8.37 16.06 7.75
N ASN A 143 7.87 15.59 8.90
CA ASN A 143 6.48 15.74 9.36
C ASN A 143 5.44 15.10 8.42
N GLY A 144 5.87 14.33 7.43
CA GLY A 144 4.99 13.52 6.59
C GLY A 144 4.45 12.28 7.32
N HIS A 145 3.34 11.77 6.84
CA HIS A 145 2.64 10.64 7.46
C HIS A 145 2.82 9.36 6.65
N LEU A 146 3.28 8.30 7.32
CA LEU A 146 3.16 6.93 6.83
C LEU A 146 1.87 6.34 7.37
N ILE A 147 1.00 5.86 6.48
CA ILE A 147 -0.16 5.03 6.81
C ILE A 147 0.10 3.66 6.21
N ILE A 148 0.22 2.65 7.06
CA ILE A 148 0.59 1.31 6.63
C ILE A 148 -0.33 0.27 7.25
N ALA A 149 -0.83 -0.66 6.42
CA ALA A 149 -1.63 -1.78 6.88
C ALA A 149 -0.99 -3.11 6.50
N THR A 150 -0.90 -3.99 7.48
CA THR A 150 -0.33 -5.34 7.36
C THR A 150 -1.25 -6.36 8.01
N PHE A 151 -1.02 -7.63 7.76
CA PHE A 151 -1.63 -8.68 8.56
C PHE A 151 -1.15 -8.60 10.02
N SER A 152 -2.10 -8.74 10.95
CA SER A 152 -1.82 -8.88 12.39
C SER A 152 -1.18 -10.23 12.71
N LEU A 153 -0.73 -10.43 13.94
CA LEU A 153 -0.13 -11.70 14.38
C LEU A 153 -1.10 -12.87 14.29
N ASP A 154 -2.41 -12.62 14.43
CA ASP A 154 -3.48 -13.61 14.37
C ASP A 154 -3.97 -13.92 12.95
N ALA A 155 -3.54 -13.15 11.96
CA ALA A 155 -3.93 -13.34 10.58
C ALA A 155 -3.26 -14.60 9.97
N PRO A 156 -3.74 -15.10 8.82
CA PRO A 156 -3.10 -16.20 8.10
C PRO A 156 -1.63 -15.92 7.75
N SER A 157 -0.79 -16.97 7.70
CA SER A 157 0.62 -16.85 7.29
C SER A 157 0.85 -16.68 5.79
N LYS A 158 -0.24 -16.72 5.00
CA LYS A 158 -0.24 -16.53 3.54
C LYS A 158 -1.34 -15.58 3.11
N CYS A 159 -1.04 -14.78 2.09
CA CYS A 159 -2.00 -13.94 1.39
C CYS A 159 -1.82 -14.15 -0.12
N SER A 160 -2.91 -14.33 -0.87
CA SER A 160 -2.86 -14.57 -2.33
C SER A 160 -1.88 -15.68 -2.75
N GLY A 161 -1.78 -16.75 -1.94
CA GLY A 161 -0.86 -17.87 -2.18
C GLY A 161 0.62 -17.60 -1.85
N LEU A 162 0.98 -16.38 -1.47
CA LEU A 162 2.33 -16.00 -1.08
C LEU A 162 2.49 -15.98 0.45
N PRO A 163 3.67 -16.34 0.98
CA PRO A 163 3.98 -16.14 2.39
C PRO A 163 4.05 -14.64 2.72
N VAL A 164 3.64 -14.29 3.93
CA VAL A 164 3.68 -12.92 4.45
C VAL A 164 4.37 -12.87 5.81
N VAL A 165 4.88 -11.69 6.16
CA VAL A 165 5.29 -11.36 7.52
C VAL A 165 4.09 -10.73 8.22
N ARG A 166 3.80 -11.17 9.43
CA ARG A 166 2.73 -10.64 10.30
C ARG A 166 3.34 -9.73 11.35
N TYR A 167 2.62 -8.69 11.70
CA TYR A 167 3.16 -7.65 12.58
C TYR A 167 2.20 -7.33 13.74
N SER A 168 2.78 -6.94 14.87
CA SER A 168 2.16 -6.05 15.84
C SER A 168 2.60 -4.61 15.54
N PRO A 169 1.96 -3.57 16.13
CA PRO A 169 2.44 -2.20 16.00
C PRO A 169 3.91 -2.03 16.41
N GLU A 170 4.35 -2.69 17.48
CA GLU A 170 5.72 -2.64 18.00
C GLU A 170 6.72 -3.30 17.05
N THR A 171 6.40 -4.50 16.53
CA THR A 171 7.30 -5.20 15.61
C THR A 171 7.37 -4.48 14.26
N LEU A 172 6.28 -3.82 13.84
CA LEU A 172 6.27 -2.97 12.65
C LEU A 172 7.13 -1.72 12.85
N GLN A 173 7.02 -1.05 14.02
CA GLN A 173 7.88 0.09 14.39
C GLN A 173 9.36 -0.29 14.31
N ASN A 174 9.74 -1.43 14.88
CA ASN A 174 11.13 -1.91 14.88
C ASN A 174 11.67 -2.16 13.45
N GLU A 175 10.84 -2.64 12.54
CA GLU A 175 11.22 -2.84 11.12
C GLU A 175 11.36 -1.53 10.35
N LEU A 176 10.54 -0.53 10.67
CA LEU A 176 10.50 0.75 9.97
C LEU A 176 11.63 1.70 10.44
N GLY A 177 12.13 1.51 11.66
CA GLY A 177 13.23 2.29 12.24
C GLY A 177 12.77 3.48 13.10
N ASP A 178 13.76 4.13 13.76
CA ASP A 178 13.55 5.08 14.84
C ASP A 178 13.19 6.51 14.37
N ASN A 179 13.22 6.77 13.07
CA ASN A 179 12.89 8.09 12.51
C ASN A 179 11.38 8.31 12.26
N LEU A 180 10.57 7.36 12.69
CA LEU A 180 9.11 7.36 12.56
C LEU A 180 8.48 7.17 13.95
N ASN A 181 7.58 8.07 14.35
CA ASN A 181 6.80 7.94 15.57
C ASN A 181 5.43 7.35 15.28
N LEU A 182 5.08 6.26 15.95
CA LEU A 182 3.73 5.71 15.92
C LEU A 182 2.77 6.64 16.66
N VAL A 183 1.72 7.11 15.97
CA VAL A 183 0.73 8.03 16.55
C VAL A 183 -0.68 7.43 16.61
N GLU A 184 -0.95 6.40 15.83
CA GLU A 184 -2.25 5.73 15.84
C GLU A 184 -2.12 4.28 15.37
N ALA A 185 -2.77 3.35 16.06
CA ALA A 185 -2.88 1.95 15.66
C ALA A 185 -4.33 1.50 15.79
N LEU A 186 -4.84 0.83 14.75
CA LEU A 186 -6.21 0.30 14.69
C LEU A 186 -6.17 -1.15 14.22
N VAL A 187 -7.11 -1.96 14.68
CA VAL A 187 -7.34 -3.30 14.18
C VAL A 187 -8.57 -3.29 13.27
N GLU A 188 -8.53 -4.05 12.20
CA GLU A 188 -9.65 -4.25 11.28
C GLU A 188 -9.83 -5.73 10.97
N ASP A 189 -11.05 -6.21 11.18
CA ASP A 189 -11.49 -7.50 10.68
C ASP A 189 -12.09 -7.30 9.29
N HIS A 190 -11.34 -7.69 8.28
CA HIS A 190 -11.77 -7.65 6.89
C HIS A 190 -12.33 -9.01 6.48
N VAL A 191 -13.46 -9.00 5.79
CA VAL A 191 -14.01 -10.19 5.14
C VAL A 191 -13.80 -10.04 3.63
N SER A 192 -13.01 -10.95 3.06
CA SER A 192 -12.78 -10.98 1.61
C SER A 192 -14.06 -11.26 0.83
N PRO A 193 -14.14 -10.97 -0.47
CA PRO A 193 -15.29 -11.34 -1.31
C PRO A 193 -15.61 -12.85 -1.28
N SER A 194 -14.61 -13.70 -1.00
CA SER A 194 -14.78 -15.15 -0.85
C SER A 194 -15.18 -15.60 0.57
N GLY A 195 -15.47 -14.66 1.50
CA GLY A 195 -15.88 -14.94 2.86
C GLY A 195 -14.74 -15.25 3.85
N VAL A 196 -13.48 -15.16 3.43
CA VAL A 196 -12.33 -15.40 4.31
C VAL A 196 -12.08 -14.20 5.20
N LYS A 197 -12.05 -14.44 6.51
CA LYS A 197 -11.69 -13.41 7.51
C LYS A 197 -10.18 -13.17 7.50
N GLN A 198 -9.80 -11.90 7.53
CA GLN A 198 -8.42 -11.42 7.55
C GLN A 198 -8.30 -10.30 8.57
N ASN A 199 -7.38 -10.45 9.53
CA ASN A 199 -7.16 -9.44 10.57
C ASN A 199 -6.00 -8.55 10.16
N PHE A 200 -6.26 -7.26 10.09
CA PHE A 200 -5.25 -6.24 9.77
C PHE A 200 -4.95 -5.37 10.98
N ILE A 201 -3.70 -4.94 11.08
CA ILE A 201 -3.35 -3.73 11.81
C ILE A 201 -3.15 -2.59 10.82
N PHE A 202 -3.68 -1.42 11.15
CA PHE A 202 -3.44 -0.17 10.47
C PHE A 202 -2.67 0.73 11.43
N CYS A 203 -1.49 1.18 11.01
CA CYS A 203 -0.66 2.07 11.80
C CYS A 203 -0.43 3.38 11.04
N ARG A 204 -0.50 4.51 11.77
CA ARG A 204 -0.10 5.82 11.26
C ARG A 204 1.10 6.31 12.04
N PHE A 205 2.15 6.63 11.31
CA PHE A 205 3.39 7.19 11.84
C PHE A 205 3.60 8.60 11.32
N ILE A 206 4.40 9.40 12.04
CA ILE A 206 4.91 10.69 11.59
C ILE A 206 6.42 10.60 11.50
N LYS A 207 6.99 11.06 10.38
CA LYS A 207 8.43 11.15 10.21
C LYS A 207 8.95 12.42 10.90
N PHE A 208 9.94 12.28 11.79
CA PHE A 208 10.50 13.40 12.56
C PHE A 208 12.02 13.62 12.36
N GLN A 209 12.69 12.75 11.61
CA GLN A 209 14.10 12.86 11.20
C GLN A 209 14.29 12.50 9.73
#